data_33bbadafe57ef3e1ef51f7c519f27e78
#
_entry.id   33bbadafe57ef3e1ef51f7c519f27e78
#
_cell.length_a   1.000
_cell.length_b   1.000
_cell.length_c   1.000
_cell.angle_alpha   90.00
_cell.angle_beta   90.00
_cell.angle_gamma   90.00
#
_symmetry.space_group_name_H-M   'P 1'
#
loop_
_entity.id
_entity.type
_entity.pdbx_description
1 polymer ?
#
loop_
_entity_poly.entity_id
_entity_poly.type
_entity_poly.pdbx_seq_one_letter_code
_entity_poly.pdbx_strand_id
1 'polypeptide(L)'
;LNYQKRTIERNFMELTSKQRAQLRGLANTIDTIIHIGKDGIGENLVKQTDDALEARELIKGRVLENNIEYDARLAAQELAKATRSEVVQVIGTKFVLYRESHSKPREKRIQLVKPSKKR
;
A
#
# COMPACT_ATOMS: atom_id res chain seq x y z
N LEU A 1 -0.49 7.68 -23.11
CA LEU A 1 -0.09 8.83 -23.10
C LEU A 1 -0.91 9.69 -22.26
N ASN A 2 -1.56 10.66 -22.75
CA ASN A 2 -2.30 11.52 -21.92
C ASN A 2 -3.35 10.81 -21.12
N TYR A 3 -3.95 9.85 -21.75
CA TYR A 3 -4.92 9.06 -21.13
C TYR A 3 -4.37 8.38 -19.90
N GLN A 4 -3.17 7.85 -20.01
CA GLN A 4 -2.56 7.21 -18.93
C GLN A 4 -2.25 8.14 -17.81
N LYS A 5 -1.79 9.31 -18.14
CA LYS A 5 -1.50 10.27 -17.17
C LYS A 5 -2.73 10.62 -16.39
N ARG A 6 -3.83 10.85 -17.04
CA ARG A 6 -5.03 11.18 -16.35
C ARG A 6 -5.50 10.09 -15.45
N THR A 7 -5.38 8.87 -15.92
CA THR A 7 -5.80 7.75 -15.13
C THR A 7 -4.99 7.65 -13.86
N ILE A 8 -3.71 7.82 -13.99
CA ILE A 8 -2.86 7.77 -12.85
C ILE A 8 -3.20 8.84 -11.86
N GLU A 9 -3.41 10.02 -12.32
CA GLU A 9 -3.73 11.10 -11.44
C GLU A 9 -5.01 10.89 -10.69
N ARG A 10 -5.98 10.35 -11.36
CA ARG A 10 -7.20 10.13 -10.70
C ARG A 10 -7.13 9.07 -9.66
N ASN A 11 -6.36 8.05 -9.92
CA ASN A 11 -6.26 6.96 -9.02
C ASN A 11 -5.33 7.22 -7.90
N PHE A 12 -4.39 8.18 -8.05
CA PHE A 12 -3.43 8.43 -7.14
C PHE A 12 -3.91 9.38 -6.18
N MET A 13 -4.29 9.03 -5.05
CA MET A 13 -4.69 9.87 -4.15
C MET A 13 -3.61 10.18 -3.27
N GLU A 14 -3.16 11.37 -3.21
CA GLU A 14 -2.13 11.69 -2.31
C GLU A 14 -2.68 11.74 -0.94
N LEU A 15 -2.17 10.95 -0.03
CA LEU A 15 -2.61 10.94 1.35
C LEU A 15 -2.14 12.19 2.07
N THR A 16 -3.03 12.80 2.82
CA THR A 16 -2.63 13.93 3.66
C THR A 16 -1.86 13.38 4.85
N SER A 17 -1.20 14.25 5.58
CA SER A 17 -0.48 13.85 6.80
C SER A 17 -1.41 13.23 7.82
N LYS A 18 -2.59 13.77 7.94
CA LYS A 18 -3.57 13.22 8.88
C LYS A 18 -4.05 11.85 8.46
N GLN A 19 -4.28 11.67 7.17
CA GLN A 19 -4.71 10.38 6.67
C GLN A 19 -3.60 9.35 6.82
N ARG A 20 -2.38 9.76 6.57
CA ARG A 20 -1.25 8.84 6.72
C ARG A 20 -1.09 8.44 8.19
N ALA A 21 -1.27 9.38 9.11
CA ALA A 21 -1.19 9.07 10.53
C ALA A 21 -2.29 8.10 10.95
N GLN A 22 -3.48 8.30 10.41
CA GLN A 22 -4.59 7.41 10.69
C GLN A 22 -4.27 5.98 10.23
N LEU A 23 -3.74 5.86 9.02
CA LEU A 23 -3.43 4.55 8.49
C LEU A 23 -2.28 3.88 9.26
N ARG A 24 -1.29 4.65 9.70
CA ARG A 24 -0.23 4.08 10.52
C ARG A 24 -0.79 3.51 11.82
N GLY A 25 -1.74 4.23 12.42
CA GLY A 25 -2.37 3.74 13.62
C GLY A 25 -3.11 2.44 13.40
N LEU A 26 -3.88 2.37 12.32
CA LEU A 26 -4.60 1.15 12.00
C LEU A 26 -3.65 0.00 11.72
N ALA A 27 -2.53 0.29 11.12
CA ALA A 27 -1.57 -0.76 10.75
C ALA A 27 -0.95 -1.43 11.98
N ASN A 28 -0.97 -0.77 13.11
CA ASN A 28 -0.40 -1.38 14.32
C ASN A 28 -1.14 -2.64 14.75
N THR A 29 -2.38 -2.78 14.34
CA THR A 29 -3.18 -3.91 14.78
C THR A 29 -3.35 -5.00 13.74
N ILE A 30 -2.74 -4.85 12.58
CA ILE A 30 -2.92 -5.87 11.56
C ILE A 30 -1.65 -6.71 11.42
N ASP A 31 -1.85 -7.92 10.94
CA ASP A 31 -0.73 -8.86 10.78
C ASP A 31 0.00 -8.65 9.49
N THR A 32 1.26 -9.04 9.48
CA THR A 32 2.06 -9.02 8.27
C THR A 32 1.61 -10.19 7.40
N ILE A 33 1.17 -9.90 6.19
CA ILE A 33 0.68 -10.94 5.31
C ILE A 33 1.47 -11.08 4.01
N ILE A 34 2.30 -10.12 3.67
CA ILE A 34 3.12 -10.20 2.47
C ILE A 34 4.56 -10.41 2.92
N HIS A 35 5.19 -11.46 2.42
CA HIS A 35 6.56 -11.77 2.79
C HIS A 35 7.40 -11.87 1.53
N ILE A 36 8.45 -11.08 1.46
CA ILE A 36 9.32 -11.07 0.30
C ILE A 36 10.59 -11.84 0.64
N GLY A 37 10.70 -13.02 0.10
CA GLY A 37 11.83 -13.89 0.37
C GLY A 37 12.89 -13.76 -0.71
N LYS A 38 13.70 -14.79 -0.85
CA LYS A 38 14.82 -14.74 -1.76
C LYS A 38 14.43 -14.63 -3.22
N ASP A 39 13.22 -15.00 -3.57
CA ASP A 39 12.80 -14.90 -4.95
C ASP A 39 12.43 -13.47 -5.34
N GLY A 40 12.38 -12.58 -4.38
CA GLY A 40 12.11 -11.19 -4.67
C GLY A 40 10.69 -10.92 -5.07
N ILE A 41 10.52 -9.91 -5.92
CA ILE A 41 9.20 -9.48 -6.32
C ILE A 41 8.94 -9.94 -7.74
N GLY A 42 8.07 -10.93 -7.87
CA GLY A 42 7.69 -11.46 -9.17
C GLY A 42 6.21 -11.32 -9.37
N GLU A 43 5.71 -11.85 -10.47
CA GLU A 43 4.32 -11.73 -10.84
C GLU A 43 3.37 -12.27 -9.78
N ASN A 44 3.71 -13.40 -9.21
CA ASN A 44 2.84 -14.00 -8.21
C ASN A 44 2.73 -13.14 -6.96
N LEU A 45 3.82 -12.55 -6.56
CA LEU A 45 3.81 -11.71 -5.38
C LEU A 45 3.03 -10.43 -5.65
N VAL A 46 3.18 -9.87 -6.84
CA VAL A 46 2.43 -8.69 -7.21
C VAL A 46 0.94 -9.01 -7.20
N LYS A 47 0.56 -10.15 -7.75
CA LYS A 47 -0.85 -10.53 -7.76
C LYS A 47 -1.38 -10.74 -6.35
N GLN A 48 -0.61 -11.39 -5.52
CA GLN A 48 -0.98 -11.61 -4.13
C GLN A 48 -1.20 -10.28 -3.42
N THR A 49 -0.31 -9.33 -3.66
CA THR A 49 -0.39 -8.02 -3.04
C THR A 49 -1.62 -7.26 -3.55
N ASP A 50 -1.85 -7.34 -4.85
CA ASP A 50 -2.99 -6.67 -5.46
C ASP A 50 -4.30 -7.22 -4.89
N ASP A 51 -4.42 -8.53 -4.80
CA ASP A 51 -5.61 -9.16 -4.25
C ASP A 51 -5.81 -8.77 -2.79
N ALA A 52 -4.73 -8.71 -2.04
CA ALA A 52 -4.82 -8.36 -0.63
C ALA A 52 -5.27 -6.90 -0.47
N LEU A 53 -4.77 -6.02 -1.31
CA LEU A 53 -5.17 -4.62 -1.25
C LEU A 53 -6.64 -4.47 -1.60
N GLU A 54 -7.09 -5.21 -2.58
CA GLU A 54 -8.50 -5.11 -2.95
C GLU A 54 -9.40 -5.62 -1.84
N ALA A 55 -8.98 -6.65 -1.15
CA ALA A 55 -9.78 -7.24 -0.08
C ALA A 55 -9.69 -6.46 1.23
N ARG A 56 -8.54 -5.90 1.53
CA ARG A 56 -8.31 -5.32 2.86
C ARG A 56 -8.01 -3.85 2.88
N GLU A 57 -7.60 -3.29 1.78
CA GLU A 57 -7.21 -1.89 1.61
C GLU A 57 -5.91 -1.49 2.33
N LEU A 58 -5.68 -1.98 3.52
CA LEU A 58 -4.46 -1.67 4.27
C LEU A 58 -3.78 -2.98 4.58
N ILE A 59 -2.54 -3.12 4.14
CA ILE A 59 -1.82 -4.37 4.33
C ILE A 59 -0.40 -4.09 4.79
N LYS A 60 0.19 -5.08 5.43
CA LYS A 60 1.54 -4.98 5.96
C LYS A 60 2.38 -6.08 5.34
N GLY A 61 3.59 -5.72 4.96
CA GLY A 61 4.52 -6.68 4.39
C GLY A 61 5.86 -6.56 5.04
N ARG A 62 6.75 -7.49 4.68
CA ARG A 62 8.08 -7.47 5.23
C ARG A 62 9.05 -8.17 4.31
N VAL A 63 10.28 -7.71 4.31
CA VAL A 63 11.34 -8.31 3.54
C VAL A 63 12.11 -9.23 4.46
N LEU A 64 12.25 -10.48 4.04
CA LEU A 64 12.94 -11.47 4.85
C LEU A 64 14.43 -11.30 4.73
N GLU A 65 15.14 -11.78 5.72
CA GLU A 65 16.57 -11.57 5.80
C GLU A 65 17.36 -12.13 4.67
N ASN A 66 16.86 -13.18 4.06
CA ASN A 66 17.63 -13.81 3.00
C ASN A 66 17.51 -13.11 1.65
N ASN A 67 16.84 -11.99 1.60
CA ASN A 67 16.77 -11.25 0.35
C ASN A 67 17.82 -10.15 0.37
N ILE A 68 18.73 -10.18 -0.60
CA ILE A 68 19.78 -9.19 -0.66
C ILE A 68 19.52 -8.14 -1.72
N GLU A 69 18.48 -8.29 -2.50
CA GLU A 69 18.15 -7.31 -3.54
C GLU A 69 17.29 -6.19 -3.08
N TYR A 70 16.44 -6.42 -2.10
CA TYR A 70 15.47 -5.44 -1.69
C TYR A 70 15.58 -5.15 -0.21
N ASP A 71 15.61 -3.87 0.12
CA ASP A 71 15.33 -3.50 1.50
C ASP A 71 13.85 -3.13 1.54
N ALA A 72 13.33 -2.82 2.69
CA ALA A 72 11.90 -2.60 2.83
C ALA A 72 11.42 -1.39 2.04
N ARG A 73 12.25 -0.35 1.96
CA ARG A 73 11.85 0.84 1.23
C ARG A 73 11.73 0.56 -0.27
N LEU A 74 12.71 -0.10 -0.83
CA LEU A 74 12.69 -0.41 -2.24
C LEU A 74 11.57 -1.36 -2.56
N ALA A 75 11.36 -2.37 -1.71
CA ALA A 75 10.29 -3.32 -1.92
C ALA A 75 8.93 -2.64 -1.88
N ALA A 76 8.74 -1.75 -0.91
CA ALA A 76 7.47 -1.05 -0.80
C ALA A 76 7.21 -0.21 -2.04
N GLN A 77 8.23 0.48 -2.53
CA GLN A 77 8.09 1.32 -3.70
C GLN A 77 7.76 0.50 -4.94
N GLU A 78 8.42 -0.62 -5.10
CA GLU A 78 8.16 -1.48 -6.24
C GLU A 78 6.75 -2.04 -6.22
N LEU A 79 6.33 -2.53 -5.08
CA LEU A 79 4.98 -3.07 -4.98
C LEU A 79 3.92 -1.99 -5.10
N ALA A 80 4.18 -0.82 -4.54
CA ALA A 80 3.22 0.26 -4.63
C ALA A 80 3.03 0.68 -6.08
N LYS A 81 4.12 0.74 -6.82
CA LYS A 81 4.05 1.10 -8.21
C LYS A 81 3.29 0.05 -9.02
N ALA A 82 3.59 -1.21 -8.77
CA ALA A 82 2.96 -2.29 -9.51
C ALA A 82 1.48 -2.44 -9.21
N THR A 83 1.05 -2.07 -8.02
CA THR A 83 -0.34 -2.25 -7.61
C THR A 83 -1.10 -0.95 -7.51
N ARG A 84 -0.45 0.17 -7.79
CA ARG A 84 -1.06 1.51 -7.72
C ARG A 84 -1.54 1.81 -6.31
N SER A 85 -0.73 1.47 -5.35
CA SER A 85 -1.06 1.74 -3.96
C SER A 85 -0.11 2.79 -3.41
N GLU A 86 -0.39 3.23 -2.19
CA GLU A 86 0.43 4.24 -1.53
C GLU A 86 1.27 3.59 -0.45
N VAL A 87 2.52 4.01 -0.34
CA VAL A 87 3.36 3.54 0.75
C VAL A 87 3.01 4.40 1.96
N VAL A 88 2.48 3.77 2.98
CA VAL A 88 2.08 4.47 4.19
C VAL A 88 3.26 4.63 5.15
N GLN A 89 4.06 3.58 5.26
CA GLN A 89 5.13 3.58 6.25
C GLN A 89 6.15 2.52 5.93
N VAL A 90 7.40 2.79 6.26
CA VAL A 90 8.46 1.79 6.18
C VAL A 90 9.21 1.86 7.50
N ILE A 91 9.25 0.76 8.23
CA ILE A 91 9.97 0.69 9.48
C ILE A 91 10.77 -0.61 9.53
N GLY A 92 12.08 -0.49 9.59
CA GLY A 92 12.94 -1.67 9.62
C GLY A 92 12.74 -2.50 8.38
N THR A 93 12.37 -3.76 8.56
CA THR A 93 12.14 -4.65 7.43
C THR A 93 10.68 -4.68 6.99
N LYS A 94 9.83 -3.88 7.62
CA LYS A 94 8.40 -3.93 7.34
C LYS A 94 7.92 -2.70 6.62
N PHE A 95 6.82 -2.85 5.91
CA PHE A 95 6.22 -1.72 5.22
C PHE A 95 4.70 -1.87 5.23
N VAL A 96 4.02 -0.76 5.00
CA VAL A 96 2.57 -0.72 5.00
C VAL A 96 2.13 -0.05 3.71
N LEU A 97 1.17 -0.68 3.03
CA LEU A 97 0.61 -0.15 1.79
C LEU A 97 -0.89 0.05 1.95
N TYR A 98 -1.40 1.02 1.24
CA TYR A 98 -2.83 1.31 1.26
C TYR A 98 -3.35 1.55 -0.15
N ARG A 99 -4.54 1.04 -0.45
CA ARG A 99 -5.24 1.36 -1.69
C ARG A 99 -6.73 1.18 -1.44
N GLU A 100 -7.51 2.15 -1.87
CA GLU A 100 -8.95 2.06 -1.72
C GLU A 100 -9.49 0.89 -2.54
N SER A 101 -10.38 0.12 -1.95
CA SER A 101 -10.97 -1.01 -2.64
C SER A 101 -12.08 -0.55 -3.57
N HIS A 102 -12.18 -1.20 -4.71
CA HIS A 102 -13.27 -0.88 -5.63
C HIS A 102 -14.39 -1.88 -5.49
N SER A 103 -14.13 -3.04 -4.94
CA SER A 103 -15.15 -4.07 -4.83
C SER A 103 -15.88 -4.07 -3.50
N LYS A 104 -15.28 -3.51 -2.45
CA LYS A 104 -15.97 -3.47 -1.17
C LYS A 104 -17.02 -2.38 -1.17
N PRO A 105 -18.16 -2.61 -0.53
CA PRO A 105 -19.16 -1.56 -0.40
C PRO A 105 -18.55 -0.36 0.30
N ARG A 106 -18.99 0.81 -0.08
CA ARG A 106 -18.43 2.04 0.45
C ARG A 106 -18.40 2.07 1.97
N GLU A 107 -19.47 1.61 2.59
CA GLU A 107 -19.55 1.66 4.04
C GLU A 107 -18.61 0.69 4.72
N LYS A 108 -18.05 -0.25 3.97
CA LYS A 108 -17.10 -1.20 4.55
C LYS A 108 -15.66 -0.83 4.28
N ARG A 109 -15.45 0.25 3.55
CA ARG A 109 -14.08 0.69 3.28
C ARG A 109 -13.56 1.48 4.45
N ILE A 110 -12.25 1.61 4.54
CA ILE A 110 -11.64 2.43 5.56
C ILE A 110 -12.07 3.86 5.33
N GLN A 111 -12.61 4.49 6.35
CA GLN A 111 -13.07 5.87 6.24
C GLN A 111 -11.93 6.79 6.62
N LEU A 112 -11.27 7.33 5.61
CA LEU A 112 -10.14 8.21 5.86
C LEU A 112 -10.62 9.55 6.43
N VAL A 113 -9.84 10.08 7.35
CA VAL A 113 -10.19 11.38 7.90
C VAL A 113 -10.14 12.39 6.79
N LYS A 114 -11.00 13.37 6.85
CA LYS A 114 -11.08 14.34 5.80
C LYS A 114 -9.93 15.30 5.87
N PRO A 115 -9.47 15.81 4.74
CA PRO A 115 -8.40 16.79 4.76
C PRO A 115 -8.89 18.03 5.46
N SER A 116 -7.96 18.77 6.01
CA SER A 116 -8.32 20.00 6.66
C SER A 116 -8.89 20.97 5.65
N LYS A 117 -9.92 21.70 6.07
CA LYS A 117 -10.49 22.62 5.19
C LYS A 117 -9.65 23.82 5.11
N LYS A 118 -9.59 24.37 3.96
CA LYS A 118 -8.83 25.52 3.83
C LYS A 118 -9.72 26.57 3.93
N ARG A 119 -9.63 27.46 4.37
CA ARG A 119 -10.53 28.35 4.42
C ARG A 119 -10.47 29.21 4.57
#